data_683e9c772ef63729829effba9d64fbdb
#
_entry.id   683e9c772ef63729829effba9d64fbdb
#
_cell.length_a   1.000
_cell.length_b   1.000
_cell.length_c   1.000
_cell.angle_alpha   90.00
_cell.angle_beta   90.00
_cell.angle_gamma   90.00
#
_symmetry.space_group_name_H-M   'P 1'
#
loop_
_entity.id
_entity.type
_entity.pdbx_description
1 polymer ?
#
loop_
_entity_poly.entity_id
_entity_poly.type
_entity_poly.pdbx_seq_one_letter_code
_entity_poly.pdbx_strand_id
1 'polypeptide(L)'
;YSEKSLDPEDFMAFTTFNPRAFEHVWRKWQPKGNLVFAELPPEAQNTLLDELSKSVKFELGWHYLNGEFGSDDDHLFNGILTQAAKDPDVIVVPAPSDTSMIGKLKAVRKAIPKALRENPNLRILMSIDDFDKYDDELTEREYKNTSETDINKKRYKGITIETLNSWPDGLIVATLCSMSA
;
A
#
# COMPACT_ATOMS: atom_id res chain seq x y z
N TYR A 1 12.42 -15.60 -23.43
CA TYR A 1 11.38 -15.70 -22.40
C TYR A 1 12.06 -16.22 -21.14
N SER A 2 12.17 -15.42 -20.08
CA SER A 2 12.57 -15.90 -18.76
C SER A 2 11.31 -16.39 -18.05
N GLU A 3 11.27 -17.65 -17.72
CA GLU A 3 10.22 -18.24 -16.91
C GLU A 3 10.44 -17.80 -15.46
N LYS A 4 9.47 -17.09 -14.88
CA LYS A 4 9.47 -16.78 -13.45
C LYS A 4 8.52 -17.76 -12.78
N SER A 5 9.02 -18.60 -11.90
CA SER A 5 8.20 -19.47 -11.06
C SER A 5 7.70 -18.67 -9.84
N LEU A 6 6.49 -18.95 -9.44
CA LEU A 6 5.88 -18.42 -8.22
C LEU A 6 5.84 -19.57 -7.22
N ASP A 7 6.70 -19.50 -6.21
CA ASP A 7 6.75 -20.51 -5.15
C ASP A 7 5.89 -19.98 -3.98
N PRO A 8 4.75 -20.62 -3.69
CA PRO A 8 3.92 -20.23 -2.56
C PRO A 8 4.58 -20.63 -1.24
N GLU A 9 4.53 -19.72 -0.27
CA GLU A 9 4.97 -19.97 1.10
C GLU A 9 3.75 -20.08 2.02
N ASP A 10 3.78 -21.06 2.92
CA ASP A 10 2.74 -21.20 3.94
C ASP A 10 2.95 -20.19 5.06
N PHE A 11 1.89 -19.50 5.47
CA PHE A 11 1.94 -18.63 6.63
C PHE A 11 0.84 -18.98 7.63
N MET A 12 1.10 -18.72 8.90
CA MET A 12 0.15 -18.93 9.98
C MET A 12 -0.03 -17.62 10.76
N ALA A 13 -1.28 -17.18 10.88
CA ALA A 13 -1.62 -16.07 11.76
C ALA A 13 -2.19 -16.62 13.07
N PHE A 14 -1.63 -16.20 14.20
CA PHE A 14 -2.17 -16.52 15.52
C PHE A 14 -2.33 -15.24 16.33
N THR A 15 -3.30 -15.21 17.19
CA THR A 15 -3.48 -14.11 18.13
C THR A 15 -3.75 -14.64 19.54
N THR A 16 -3.23 -13.92 20.51
CA THR A 16 -3.57 -14.18 21.91
C THR A 16 -4.77 -13.33 22.28
N PHE A 17 -5.90 -13.97 22.47
CA PHE A 17 -7.12 -13.29 22.85
C PHE A 17 -7.07 -12.84 24.29
N ASN A 18 -7.10 -11.52 24.52
CA ASN A 18 -7.30 -10.95 25.84
C ASN A 18 -8.79 -10.58 26.02
N PRO A 19 -9.56 -11.34 26.81
CA PRO A 19 -10.98 -11.10 26.96
C PRO A 19 -11.33 -9.69 27.43
N ARG A 20 -10.48 -9.08 28.26
CA ARG A 20 -10.71 -7.73 28.80
C ARG A 20 -10.63 -6.63 27.73
N ALA A 21 -9.76 -6.79 26.74
CA ALA A 21 -9.62 -5.82 25.65
C ALA A 21 -10.90 -5.75 24.80
N PHE A 22 -11.61 -6.86 24.71
CA PHE A 22 -12.83 -6.99 23.90
C PHE A 22 -14.10 -7.00 24.73
N GLU A 23 -14.02 -6.68 26.02
CA GLU A 23 -15.16 -6.69 26.95
C GLU A 23 -16.34 -5.85 26.45
N HIS A 24 -16.08 -4.72 25.82
CA HIS A 24 -17.09 -3.83 25.24
C HIS A 24 -17.87 -4.47 24.07
N VAL A 25 -17.26 -5.41 23.35
CA VAL A 25 -17.89 -6.08 22.19
C VAL A 25 -18.83 -7.19 22.65
N TRP A 26 -18.42 -8.02 23.61
CA TRP A 26 -19.16 -9.20 23.99
C TRP A 26 -19.94 -9.08 25.32
N ARG A 27 -19.68 -8.08 26.17
CA ARG A 27 -20.33 -7.86 27.46
C ARG A 27 -21.86 -7.83 27.37
N LYS A 28 -22.41 -7.31 26.29
CA LYS A 28 -23.85 -7.28 26.06
C LYS A 28 -24.45 -8.67 25.76
N TRP A 29 -23.62 -9.64 25.39
CA TRP A 29 -24.04 -10.99 25.00
C TRP A 29 -23.92 -12.02 26.14
N GLN A 30 -23.10 -11.70 27.15
CA GLN A 30 -22.83 -12.63 28.24
C GLN A 30 -23.18 -12.04 29.60
N PRO A 31 -24.29 -12.47 30.17
CA PRO A 31 -24.77 -11.94 31.46
C PRO A 31 -23.92 -12.35 32.68
N LYS A 32 -23.33 -13.54 32.73
CA LYS A 32 -22.50 -14.03 33.87
C LYS A 32 -21.67 -15.26 33.47
N GLY A 33 -20.40 -15.31 33.88
CA GLY A 33 -19.55 -16.52 33.80
C GLY A 33 -18.15 -16.32 33.25
N ASN A 34 -17.35 -17.38 33.23
CA ASN A 34 -16.04 -17.44 32.60
C ASN A 34 -16.17 -17.48 31.07
N LEU A 35 -15.33 -16.73 30.39
CA LEU A 35 -15.34 -16.64 28.93
C LEU A 35 -14.55 -17.79 28.32
N VAL A 36 -15.27 -18.66 27.64
CA VAL A 36 -14.69 -19.59 26.68
C VAL A 36 -15.21 -19.19 25.30
N PHE A 37 -14.34 -19.01 24.33
CA PHE A 37 -14.70 -18.56 22.98
C PHE A 37 -15.80 -19.43 22.35
N ALA A 38 -15.76 -20.76 22.57
CA ALA A 38 -16.74 -21.72 22.07
C ALA A 38 -18.17 -21.55 22.66
N GLU A 39 -18.29 -20.89 23.84
CA GLU A 39 -19.56 -20.64 24.51
C GLU A 39 -20.16 -19.28 24.18
N LEU A 40 -19.43 -18.45 23.40
CA LEU A 40 -19.95 -17.15 22.95
C LEU A 40 -21.05 -17.34 21.90
N PRO A 41 -22.06 -16.48 21.87
CA PRO A 41 -23.05 -16.45 20.79
C PRO A 41 -22.34 -16.27 19.42
N PRO A 42 -22.87 -16.86 18.34
CA PRO A 42 -22.28 -16.79 17.00
C PRO A 42 -21.99 -15.36 16.54
N GLU A 43 -22.84 -14.39 16.87
CA GLU A 43 -22.65 -12.99 16.52
C GLU A 43 -21.41 -12.38 17.19
N ALA A 44 -21.14 -12.74 18.44
CA ALA A 44 -19.95 -12.29 19.17
C ALA A 44 -18.68 -12.96 18.61
N GLN A 45 -18.74 -14.25 18.30
CA GLN A 45 -17.65 -14.98 17.66
C GLN A 45 -17.30 -14.36 16.30
N ASN A 46 -18.29 -14.10 15.46
CA ASN A 46 -18.11 -13.50 14.14
C ASN A 46 -17.50 -12.09 14.26
N THR A 47 -17.95 -11.28 15.20
CA THR A 47 -17.38 -9.93 15.40
C THR A 47 -15.89 -9.99 15.77
N LEU A 48 -15.50 -10.95 16.60
CA LEU A 48 -14.09 -11.15 16.97
C LEU A 48 -13.25 -11.66 15.79
N LEU A 49 -13.79 -12.59 15.01
CA LEU A 49 -13.14 -13.11 13.81
C LEU A 49 -13.02 -12.03 12.72
N ASP A 50 -14.01 -11.16 12.58
CA ASP A 50 -13.96 -10.03 11.65
C ASP A 50 -12.86 -9.04 12.04
N GLU A 51 -12.71 -8.74 13.34
CA GLU A 51 -11.66 -7.85 13.83
C GLU A 51 -10.26 -8.44 13.62
N LEU A 52 -10.10 -9.74 13.93
CA LEU A 52 -8.88 -10.47 13.64
C LEU A 52 -8.57 -10.44 12.13
N SER A 53 -9.56 -10.73 11.31
CA SER A 53 -9.42 -10.72 9.84
C SER A 53 -8.97 -9.36 9.29
N LYS A 54 -9.46 -8.25 9.87
CA LYS A 54 -9.01 -6.91 9.49
C LYS A 54 -7.54 -6.68 9.82
N SER A 55 -7.11 -7.06 11.02
CA SER A 55 -5.71 -6.95 11.44
C SER A 55 -4.79 -7.78 10.53
N VAL A 56 -5.15 -9.03 10.28
CA VAL A 56 -4.39 -9.92 9.39
C VAL A 56 -4.31 -9.36 7.97
N LYS A 57 -5.41 -8.84 7.43
CA LYS A 57 -5.41 -8.21 6.09
C LYS A 57 -4.53 -6.99 6.02
N PHE A 58 -4.50 -6.18 7.07
CA PHE A 58 -3.65 -5.00 7.13
C PHE A 58 -2.16 -5.37 7.16
N GLU A 59 -1.77 -6.30 8.04
CA GLU A 59 -0.39 -6.79 8.15
C GLU A 59 0.05 -7.48 6.86
N LEU A 60 -0.77 -8.37 6.32
CA LEU A 60 -0.48 -9.06 5.07
C LEU A 60 -0.31 -8.07 3.91
N GLY A 61 -1.15 -7.03 3.84
CA GLY A 61 -1.03 -5.97 2.84
C GLY A 61 0.28 -5.20 2.97
N TRP A 62 0.74 -4.94 4.19
CA TRP A 62 2.03 -4.29 4.43
C TRP A 62 3.20 -5.19 4.01
N HIS A 63 3.20 -6.47 4.44
CA HIS A 63 4.23 -7.44 4.07
C HIS A 63 4.27 -7.72 2.56
N TYR A 64 3.12 -7.72 1.90
CA TYR A 64 3.04 -7.91 0.45
C TYR A 64 3.78 -6.81 -0.32
N LEU A 65 3.78 -5.59 0.19
CA LEU A 65 4.51 -4.47 -0.40
C LEU A 65 5.95 -4.39 0.09
N ASN A 66 6.16 -4.42 1.42
CA ASN A 66 7.42 -4.04 2.07
C ASN A 66 8.15 -5.22 2.73
N GLY A 67 7.59 -6.43 2.70
CA GLY A 67 8.17 -7.59 3.38
C GLY A 67 9.61 -7.87 2.96
N GLU A 68 10.40 -8.37 3.91
CA GLU A 68 11.73 -8.92 3.68
C GLU A 68 11.75 -10.33 4.25
N PHE A 69 12.30 -11.27 3.50
CA PHE A 69 12.47 -12.64 3.97
C PHE A 69 13.63 -12.71 4.96
N GLY A 70 13.39 -13.31 6.11
CA GLY A 70 14.37 -13.47 7.18
C GLY A 70 14.14 -14.72 8.00
N SER A 71 14.87 -14.85 9.11
CA SER A 71 14.79 -16.00 10.02
C SER A 71 13.79 -15.81 11.16
N ASP A 72 13.21 -14.63 11.29
CA ASP A 72 12.29 -14.28 12.36
C ASP A 72 10.83 -14.45 11.90
N ASP A 73 9.92 -14.68 12.83
CA ASP A 73 8.50 -14.92 12.56
C ASP A 73 7.80 -13.75 11.83
N ASP A 74 8.37 -12.54 11.90
CA ASP A 74 7.87 -11.35 11.22
C ASP A 74 8.39 -11.19 9.77
N HIS A 75 9.32 -12.05 9.33
CA HIS A 75 9.98 -11.99 8.02
C HIS A 75 9.51 -13.13 7.10
N LEU A 76 8.24 -13.06 6.69
CA LEU A 76 7.55 -14.15 5.99
C LEU A 76 8.03 -14.34 4.55
N PHE A 77 8.11 -13.26 3.78
CA PHE A 77 8.47 -13.30 2.35
C PHE A 77 8.95 -11.94 1.85
N ASN A 78 9.63 -11.93 0.69
CA ASN A 78 10.04 -10.69 0.04
C ASN A 78 8.84 -10.01 -0.63
N GLY A 79 8.51 -8.81 -0.19
CA GLY A 79 7.47 -7.98 -0.78
C GLY A 79 7.83 -7.47 -2.19
N ILE A 80 6.85 -6.92 -2.88
CA ILE A 80 7.01 -6.43 -4.26
C ILE A 80 8.12 -5.37 -4.35
N LEU A 81 8.18 -4.43 -3.41
CA LEU A 81 9.18 -3.36 -3.42
C LEU A 81 10.60 -3.89 -3.17
N THR A 82 10.73 -4.86 -2.27
CA THR A 82 12.01 -5.52 -1.98
C THR A 82 12.51 -6.31 -3.20
N GLN A 83 11.61 -6.98 -3.90
CA GLN A 83 11.93 -7.69 -5.14
C GLN A 83 12.29 -6.71 -6.27
N ALA A 84 11.51 -5.63 -6.43
CA ALA A 84 11.76 -4.61 -7.44
C ALA A 84 13.11 -3.91 -7.24
N ALA A 85 13.52 -3.70 -5.99
CA ALA A 85 14.83 -3.09 -5.69
C ALA A 85 16.03 -3.98 -6.10
N LYS A 86 15.82 -5.29 -6.18
CA LYS A 86 16.84 -6.28 -6.55
C LYS A 86 16.79 -6.65 -8.05
N ASP A 87 15.73 -6.25 -8.75
CA ASP A 87 15.51 -6.60 -10.17
C ASP A 87 16.33 -5.67 -11.08
N PRO A 88 17.26 -6.21 -11.91
CA PRO A 88 18.07 -5.41 -12.82
C PRO A 88 17.28 -4.73 -13.94
N ASP A 89 16.06 -5.21 -14.22
CA ASP A 89 15.18 -4.63 -15.24
C ASP A 89 14.44 -3.37 -14.72
N VAL A 90 14.52 -3.10 -13.42
CA VAL A 90 13.93 -1.90 -12.81
C VAL A 90 14.85 -0.69 -12.98
N ILE A 91 14.34 0.36 -13.59
CA ILE A 91 15.08 1.61 -13.78
C ILE A 91 15.09 2.40 -12.48
N VAL A 92 16.21 2.37 -11.77
CA VAL A 92 16.41 3.17 -10.55
C VAL A 92 16.74 4.61 -10.94
N VAL A 93 15.91 5.55 -10.47
CA VAL A 93 16.12 6.99 -10.70
C VAL A 93 16.87 7.57 -9.50
N PRO A 94 18.08 8.15 -9.69
CA PRO A 94 18.78 8.79 -8.60
C PRO A 94 17.99 10.00 -8.09
N ALA A 95 18.14 10.30 -6.79
CA ALA A 95 17.49 11.46 -6.18
C ALA A 95 17.84 12.74 -6.96
N PRO A 96 16.85 13.51 -7.42
CA PRO A 96 17.11 14.75 -8.16
C PRO A 96 17.67 15.82 -7.22
N SER A 97 18.41 16.78 -7.79
CA SER A 97 18.88 17.97 -7.05
C SER A 97 17.72 18.85 -6.56
N ASP A 98 16.60 18.82 -7.29
CA ASP A 98 15.35 19.44 -6.88
C ASP A 98 14.58 18.45 -5.98
N THR A 99 14.56 18.70 -4.68
CA THR A 99 13.94 17.85 -3.67
C THR A 99 12.41 18.02 -3.57
N SER A 100 11.83 18.97 -4.33
CA SER A 100 10.39 19.15 -4.41
C SER A 100 9.70 17.90 -4.98
N MET A 101 8.43 17.68 -4.61
CA MET A 101 7.68 16.54 -5.16
C MET A 101 7.52 16.64 -6.67
N ILE A 102 7.34 17.84 -7.17
CA ILE A 102 7.29 18.09 -8.61
C ILE A 102 8.63 17.76 -9.28
N GLY A 103 9.76 18.11 -8.63
CA GLY A 103 11.10 17.74 -9.10
C GLY A 103 11.30 16.24 -9.19
N LYS A 104 10.89 15.50 -8.16
CA LYS A 104 10.92 14.04 -8.13
C LYS A 104 10.04 13.42 -9.23
N LEU A 105 8.80 13.87 -9.37
CA LEU A 105 7.89 13.41 -10.43
C LEU A 105 8.43 13.69 -11.84
N LYS A 106 9.10 14.83 -12.03
CA LYS A 106 9.75 15.17 -13.28
C LYS A 106 10.92 14.23 -13.61
N ALA A 107 11.71 13.85 -12.61
CA ALA A 107 12.80 12.90 -12.75
C ALA A 107 12.29 11.50 -13.12
N VAL A 108 11.28 11.01 -12.40
CA VAL A 108 10.63 9.72 -12.69
C VAL A 108 10.06 9.72 -14.10
N ARG A 109 9.29 10.74 -14.50
CA ARG A 109 8.74 10.82 -15.84
C ARG A 109 9.83 10.85 -16.93
N LYS A 110 10.95 11.48 -16.67
CA LYS A 110 12.07 11.54 -17.63
C LYS A 110 12.70 10.15 -17.83
N ALA A 111 12.75 9.35 -16.80
CA ALA A 111 13.28 7.98 -16.84
C ALA A 111 12.37 7.00 -17.59
N ILE A 112 11.04 7.23 -17.61
CA ILE A 112 10.11 6.37 -18.34
C ILE A 112 10.43 6.40 -19.83
N PRO A 113 10.58 5.23 -20.49
CA PRO A 113 10.75 5.13 -21.94
C PRO A 113 9.63 5.84 -22.71
N LYS A 114 9.99 6.52 -23.79
CA LYS A 114 9.02 7.33 -24.57
C LYS A 114 7.81 6.51 -25.02
N ALA A 115 8.01 5.26 -25.43
CA ALA A 115 6.96 4.36 -25.88
C ALA A 115 5.89 4.03 -24.80
N LEU A 116 6.26 4.14 -23.52
CA LEU A 116 5.36 3.82 -22.40
C LEU A 116 4.65 5.05 -21.84
N ARG A 117 5.10 6.27 -22.16
CA ARG A 117 4.57 7.50 -21.56
C ARG A 117 3.12 7.80 -21.93
N GLU A 118 2.66 7.29 -23.05
CA GLU A 118 1.29 7.47 -23.57
C GLU A 118 0.40 6.25 -23.29
N ASN A 119 0.92 5.24 -22.59
CA ASN A 119 0.14 4.07 -22.26
C ASN A 119 -0.95 4.42 -21.23
N PRO A 120 -2.23 4.15 -21.50
CA PRO A 120 -3.34 4.46 -20.59
C PRO A 120 -3.28 3.69 -19.27
N ASN A 121 -2.54 2.58 -19.24
CA ASN A 121 -2.36 1.76 -18.03
C ASN A 121 -1.17 2.18 -17.19
N LEU A 122 -0.40 3.20 -17.61
CA LEU A 122 0.69 3.73 -16.81
C LEU A 122 0.15 4.46 -15.59
N ARG A 123 0.66 4.09 -14.41
CA ARG A 123 0.31 4.68 -13.11
C ARG A 123 1.58 5.09 -12.38
N ILE A 124 1.44 6.13 -11.59
CA ILE A 124 2.44 6.53 -10.60
C ILE A 124 1.88 6.16 -9.23
N LEU A 125 2.63 5.37 -8.48
CA LEU A 125 2.29 4.93 -7.12
C LEU A 125 3.12 5.73 -6.13
N MET A 126 2.51 6.24 -5.07
CA MET A 126 3.16 6.96 -3.98
C MET A 126 2.36 6.86 -2.68
N SER A 127 2.96 7.29 -1.56
CA SER A 127 2.26 7.39 -0.29
C SER A 127 1.24 8.53 -0.30
N ILE A 128 0.31 8.49 0.66
CA ILE A 128 -0.67 9.57 0.85
C ILE A 128 0.04 10.86 1.24
N ASP A 129 1.01 10.80 2.15
CA ASP A 129 1.77 11.96 2.63
C ASP A 129 2.58 12.63 1.52
N ASP A 130 3.12 11.84 0.59
CA ASP A 130 3.84 12.39 -0.56
C ASP A 130 2.87 13.02 -1.58
N PHE A 131 1.67 12.47 -1.69
CA PHE A 131 0.63 13.08 -2.52
C PHE A 131 0.15 14.41 -1.94
N ASP A 132 -0.03 14.50 -0.64
CA ASP A 132 -0.42 15.73 0.05
C ASP A 132 0.65 16.84 -0.15
N LYS A 133 1.94 16.49 -0.02
CA LYS A 133 3.04 17.42 -0.35
C LYS A 133 2.99 17.88 -1.81
N TYR A 134 2.62 16.99 -2.73
CA TYR A 134 2.45 17.36 -4.13
C TYR A 134 1.27 18.32 -4.35
N ASP A 135 0.14 18.09 -3.67
CA ASP A 135 -1.03 18.97 -3.75
C ASP A 135 -0.74 20.36 -3.13
N ASP A 136 0.01 20.39 -2.02
CA ASP A 136 0.47 21.63 -1.39
C ASP A 136 1.37 22.44 -2.33
N GLU A 137 2.37 21.78 -2.96
CA GLU A 137 3.24 22.44 -3.95
C GLU A 137 2.48 22.98 -5.16
N LEU A 138 1.40 22.29 -5.59
CA LEU A 138 0.52 22.79 -6.65
C LEU A 138 -0.30 24.01 -6.17
N THR A 139 -0.69 23.99 -4.90
CA THR A 139 -1.51 25.04 -4.30
C THR A 139 -0.72 26.32 -4.08
N GLU A 140 0.55 26.25 -3.73
CA GLU A 140 1.45 27.38 -3.51
C GLU A 140 1.92 28.09 -4.80
N ARG A 141 1.69 27.48 -5.97
CA ARG A 141 2.07 28.14 -7.23
C ARG A 141 1.22 29.37 -7.49
N GLU A 142 1.87 30.50 -7.77
CA GLU A 142 1.27 31.83 -8.02
C GLU A 142 0.26 31.88 -9.18
N TYR A 143 0.32 30.90 -10.08
CA TYR A 143 -0.59 30.80 -11.23
C TYR A 143 -1.41 29.50 -11.14
N LYS A 144 -2.52 29.56 -10.41
CA LYS A 144 -3.56 28.55 -10.47
C LYS A 144 -4.40 28.75 -11.73
N ASN A 145 -4.38 27.77 -12.62
CA ASN A 145 -5.40 27.66 -13.65
C ASN A 145 -6.72 27.27 -12.92
N THR A 146 -7.71 28.16 -12.97
CA THR A 146 -9.01 28.02 -12.30
C THR A 146 -9.87 26.82 -12.76
N SER A 147 -9.36 25.98 -13.65
CA SER A 147 -10.04 24.79 -14.17
C SER A 147 -9.49 23.45 -13.63
N GLU A 148 -8.70 23.46 -12.57
CA GLU A 148 -8.27 22.22 -11.93
C GLU A 148 -9.40 21.66 -11.06
N THR A 149 -10.19 20.77 -11.68
CA THR A 149 -11.10 19.87 -10.97
C THR A 149 -10.30 18.82 -10.23
N ASP A 150 -10.85 18.28 -9.12
CA ASP A 150 -10.21 17.24 -8.29
C ASP A 150 -9.68 16.04 -9.08
N ILE A 151 -10.26 15.77 -10.24
CA ILE A 151 -9.83 14.73 -11.19
C ILE A 151 -8.44 15.05 -11.78
N ASN A 152 -8.12 16.32 -12.01
CA ASN A 152 -6.82 16.73 -12.55
C ASN A 152 -5.71 16.71 -11.50
N LYS A 153 -6.04 16.86 -10.22
CA LYS A 153 -5.09 16.78 -9.12
C LYS A 153 -4.44 15.39 -8.99
N LYS A 154 -5.21 14.32 -9.26
CA LYS A 154 -4.72 12.94 -9.25
C LYS A 154 -3.97 12.55 -10.53
N ARG A 155 -3.42 13.51 -11.25
CA ARG A 155 -2.66 13.28 -12.48
C ARG A 155 -1.42 14.16 -12.56
N TYR A 156 -0.33 13.57 -13.01
CA TYR A 156 0.88 14.31 -13.35
C TYR A 156 1.14 14.20 -14.85
N LYS A 157 0.97 15.31 -15.58
CA LYS A 157 1.18 15.36 -17.04
C LYS A 157 0.50 14.20 -17.80
N GLY A 158 -0.75 13.92 -17.47
CA GLY A 158 -1.56 12.88 -18.10
C GLY A 158 -1.47 11.49 -17.47
N ILE A 159 -0.45 11.22 -16.62
CA ILE A 159 -0.29 9.94 -15.92
C ILE A 159 -1.10 10.00 -14.63
N THR A 160 -1.93 8.99 -14.37
CA THR A 160 -2.72 8.90 -13.15
C THR A 160 -1.81 8.58 -11.95
N ILE A 161 -2.05 9.27 -10.83
CA ILE A 161 -1.40 9.04 -9.55
C ILE A 161 -2.36 8.19 -8.70
N GLU A 162 -1.86 7.12 -8.11
CA GLU A 162 -2.58 6.28 -7.16
C GLU A 162 -1.84 6.27 -5.82
N THR A 163 -2.59 6.46 -4.75
CA THR A 163 -2.06 6.49 -3.39
C THR A 163 -2.39 5.21 -2.67
N LEU A 164 -1.41 4.66 -1.93
CA LEU A 164 -1.54 3.43 -1.16
C LEU A 164 -1.17 3.68 0.31
N ASN A 165 -2.01 3.18 1.23
CA ASN A 165 -1.83 3.40 2.67
C ASN A 165 -0.54 2.77 3.23
N SER A 166 -0.14 1.61 2.71
CA SER A 166 1.05 0.89 3.17
C SER A 166 2.31 1.21 2.34
N TRP A 167 2.23 2.25 1.49
CA TRP A 167 3.35 2.65 0.65
C TRP A 167 4.37 3.47 1.46
N PRO A 168 5.68 3.16 1.36
CA PRO A 168 6.70 3.90 2.08
C PRO A 168 6.84 5.34 1.56
N ASP A 169 7.04 6.27 2.50
CA ASP A 169 7.23 7.68 2.18
C ASP A 169 8.53 7.92 1.42
N GLY A 170 8.48 8.86 0.50
CA GLY A 170 9.63 9.23 -0.32
C GLY A 170 9.89 8.32 -1.51
N LEU A 171 9.18 7.20 -1.63
CA LEU A 171 9.29 6.27 -2.75
C LEU A 171 8.21 6.55 -3.80
N ILE A 172 8.63 6.80 -5.02
CA ILE A 172 7.74 7.00 -6.17
C ILE A 172 8.05 5.93 -7.22
N VAL A 173 7.05 5.15 -7.60
CA VAL A 173 7.19 4.10 -8.60
C VAL A 173 6.24 4.35 -9.75
N ALA A 174 6.73 4.26 -10.98
CA ALA A 174 5.91 4.28 -12.19
C ALA A 174 5.84 2.86 -12.76
N THR A 175 4.65 2.32 -12.90
CA THR A 175 4.42 0.96 -13.38
C THR A 175 3.21 0.87 -14.31
N LEU A 176 3.16 -0.19 -15.10
CA LEU A 176 1.98 -0.51 -15.90
C LEU A 176 1.05 -1.38 -15.06
N CYS A 177 -0.10 -0.83 -14.67
CA CYS A 177 -1.14 -1.59 -14.01
C CYS A 177 -2.16 -2.04 -15.05
N SER A 178 -2.18 -3.33 -15.38
CA SER A 178 -3.30 -3.90 -16.12
C SER A 178 -4.42 -4.18 -15.12
N MET A 179 -5.39 -3.26 -15.03
CA MET A 179 -6.67 -3.58 -14.40
C MET A 179 -7.40 -4.51 -15.35
N SER A 180 -7.26 -5.82 -15.21
CA SER A 180 -8.23 -6.76 -15.75
C SER A 180 -9.49 -6.61 -14.90
N ALA A 181 -10.53 -6.02 -15.51
CA ALA A 181 -11.88 -6.01 -14.95
C ALA A 181 -12.44 -7.44 -14.92
#